data_e386eda8aee5677b443ec8a7abe40053
#
_entry.id   e386eda8aee5677b443ec8a7abe40053
#
_cell.length_a   1.000
_cell.length_b   1.000
_cell.length_c   1.000
_cell.angle_alpha   90.00
_cell.angle_beta   90.00
_cell.angle_gamma   90.00
#
_symmetry.space_group_name_H-M   'P 1'
#
loop_
_entity.id
_entity.type
_entity.pdbx_description
1 polymer ?
#
loop_
_entity_poly.entity_id
_entity_poly.type
_entity_poly.pdbx_seq_one_letter_code
_entity_poly.pdbx_strand_id
1 'polypeptide(L)'
;MKAQRPYPQITITPKGEAALVGGHPWVYEGEVTGLSGPVSDGQLVDVISRRGSWLGCGFFNSRSRIRVRVLSRNPNDRFDQAFWRRIQYAWDYRKTVMGPEDSRCCRVIFGEADGFPGLTVDRFESVLVAQVLCLGMELIKEELFSLLLEVLRSDGQDVVGVYERNDVAIRGLEGMEQGKGWHPVGGEKAPDFTAVDIEENGIRYTVDFENGQKTGFFLDQKYNRQAVAKLARGRTVLDCFTHTGSFALNAARGGAKHVTAVDVSEFAVACARENARRNGLSDVMECVAANVFDLLPQLEQQPKRYDFIILDPPAFTKSRKTTQRAMTGYKEIDYRAMRLLPRGGYLATCSCSHFATEELFLKMMRSAAKDAGVQLRQIEARQQCCDHPILWGVEETNYLKFYLFQVV
;
A
#
# COMPACT_ATOMS: atom_id res chain seq x y z
N MET A 1 -13.33 -42.20 -9.16
CA MET A 1 -14.20 -41.35 -8.30
C MET A 1 -13.35 -40.16 -7.87
N LYS A 2 -13.82 -38.93 -8.06
CA LYS A 2 -13.15 -37.76 -7.47
C LYS A 2 -13.22 -37.93 -5.94
N ALA A 3 -12.09 -37.85 -5.26
CA ALA A 3 -12.06 -37.91 -3.80
C ALA A 3 -13.02 -36.84 -3.25
N GLN A 4 -13.93 -37.26 -2.37
CA GLN A 4 -14.86 -36.34 -1.71
C GLN A 4 -14.04 -35.41 -0.82
N ARG A 5 -14.13 -34.11 -1.09
CA ARG A 5 -13.42 -33.10 -0.28
C ARG A 5 -14.09 -32.98 1.10
N PRO A 6 -13.29 -32.76 2.15
CA PRO A 6 -13.82 -32.80 3.53
C PRO A 6 -14.51 -31.49 3.95
N TYR A 7 -14.57 -30.47 3.07
CA TYR A 7 -15.04 -29.13 3.42
C TYR A 7 -16.55 -28.97 3.18
N PRO A 8 -17.27 -28.25 4.04
CA PRO A 8 -18.63 -27.82 3.78
C PRO A 8 -18.73 -27.02 2.48
N GLN A 9 -19.87 -27.08 1.80
CA GLN A 9 -20.05 -26.44 0.51
C GLN A 9 -20.91 -25.19 0.62
N ILE A 10 -20.49 -24.12 -0.04
CA ILE A 10 -21.26 -22.88 -0.23
C ILE A 10 -21.65 -22.77 -1.69
N THR A 11 -22.96 -22.70 -1.94
CA THR A 11 -23.50 -22.47 -3.28
C THR A 11 -23.64 -20.97 -3.53
N ILE A 12 -23.19 -20.52 -4.70
CA ILE A 12 -23.21 -19.09 -5.04
C ILE A 12 -24.06 -18.77 -6.29
N THR A 13 -24.39 -17.48 -6.42
CA THR A 13 -25.12 -16.94 -7.58
C THR A 13 -24.28 -17.02 -8.87
N PRO A 14 -24.93 -16.97 -10.07
CA PRO A 14 -24.21 -16.86 -11.34
C PRO A 14 -23.30 -15.62 -11.42
N LYS A 15 -23.65 -14.52 -10.73
CA LYS A 15 -22.81 -13.33 -10.65
C LYS A 15 -21.51 -13.61 -9.88
N GLY A 16 -21.60 -14.25 -8.70
CA GLY A 16 -20.44 -14.67 -7.93
C GLY A 16 -19.58 -15.69 -8.68
N GLU A 17 -20.21 -16.64 -9.40
CA GLU A 17 -19.51 -17.60 -10.28
C GLU A 17 -18.71 -16.85 -11.36
N ALA A 18 -19.32 -15.88 -12.07
CA ALA A 18 -18.64 -15.10 -13.08
C ALA A 18 -17.45 -14.30 -12.52
N ALA A 19 -17.60 -13.70 -11.35
CA ALA A 19 -16.52 -12.99 -10.66
C ALA A 19 -15.35 -13.93 -10.33
N LEU A 20 -15.63 -15.09 -9.74
CA LEU A 20 -14.59 -16.09 -9.43
C LEU A 20 -13.91 -16.62 -10.70
N VAL A 21 -14.65 -16.94 -11.74
CA VAL A 21 -14.08 -17.39 -13.04
C VAL A 21 -13.22 -16.27 -13.65
N GLY A 22 -13.64 -15.01 -13.52
CA GLY A 22 -12.90 -13.84 -13.97
C GLY A 22 -11.62 -13.53 -13.18
N GLY A 23 -11.37 -14.24 -12.08
CA GLY A 23 -10.14 -14.09 -11.29
C GLY A 23 -10.32 -13.45 -9.92
N HIS A 24 -11.47 -12.85 -9.62
CA HIS A 24 -11.71 -12.20 -8.34
C HIS A 24 -11.88 -13.24 -7.21
N PRO A 25 -11.15 -13.17 -6.08
CA PRO A 25 -11.15 -14.24 -5.07
C PRO A 25 -12.23 -14.07 -3.99
N TRP A 26 -13.11 -13.07 -4.08
CA TRP A 26 -14.09 -12.80 -3.04
C TRP A 26 -15.51 -13.24 -3.44
N VAL A 27 -16.19 -13.89 -2.51
CA VAL A 27 -17.63 -14.14 -2.57
C VAL A 27 -18.31 -13.23 -1.55
N TYR A 28 -19.17 -12.35 -2.02
CA TYR A 28 -19.89 -11.43 -1.14
C TYR A 28 -21.14 -12.07 -0.52
N GLU A 29 -21.57 -11.54 0.63
CA GLU A 29 -22.77 -11.99 1.35
C GLU A 29 -23.99 -12.20 0.44
N GLY A 30 -24.31 -11.21 -0.41
CA GLY A 30 -25.44 -11.28 -1.33
C GLY A 30 -25.29 -12.28 -2.48
N GLU A 31 -24.15 -12.92 -2.60
CA GLU A 31 -23.87 -13.94 -3.63
C GLU A 31 -24.04 -15.36 -3.13
N VAL A 32 -24.14 -15.58 -1.82
CA VAL A 32 -24.36 -16.88 -1.21
C VAL A 32 -25.84 -17.26 -1.30
N THR A 33 -26.14 -18.45 -1.83
CA THR A 33 -27.51 -18.96 -2.01
C THR A 33 -27.82 -20.24 -1.23
N GLY A 34 -26.80 -20.93 -0.73
CA GLY A 34 -26.97 -22.15 0.05
C GLY A 34 -25.71 -22.53 0.79
N LEU A 35 -25.89 -23.29 1.87
CA LEU A 35 -24.83 -23.83 2.73
C LEU A 35 -25.15 -25.29 3.09
N SER A 36 -24.20 -26.20 2.91
CA SER A 36 -24.38 -27.64 3.16
C SER A 36 -23.96 -28.03 4.60
N GLY A 37 -24.71 -27.57 5.59
CA GLY A 37 -24.45 -27.90 7.00
C GLY A 37 -23.80 -26.75 7.80
N PRO A 38 -23.50 -26.97 9.10
CA PRO A 38 -22.94 -25.97 9.96
C PRO A 38 -21.48 -25.63 9.54
N VAL A 39 -21.13 -24.33 9.55
CA VAL A 39 -19.79 -23.84 9.26
C VAL A 39 -19.42 -22.82 10.33
N SER A 40 -18.23 -22.96 10.89
CA SER A 40 -17.66 -21.99 11.83
C SER A 40 -16.92 -20.89 11.08
N ASP A 41 -16.92 -19.67 11.64
CA ASP A 41 -16.15 -18.56 11.11
C ASP A 41 -14.64 -18.89 11.12
N GLY A 42 -13.95 -18.56 10.03
CA GLY A 42 -12.55 -18.91 9.79
C GLY A 42 -12.31 -20.30 9.20
N GLN A 43 -13.33 -21.15 9.11
CA GLN A 43 -13.21 -22.49 8.56
C GLN A 43 -13.09 -22.46 7.03
N LEU A 44 -12.38 -23.46 6.48
CA LEU A 44 -12.33 -23.70 5.03
C LEU A 44 -13.66 -24.26 4.52
N VAL A 45 -14.10 -23.73 3.39
CA VAL A 45 -15.30 -24.16 2.65
C VAL A 45 -14.99 -24.32 1.17
N ASP A 46 -15.68 -25.24 0.52
CA ASP A 46 -15.69 -25.36 -0.93
C ASP A 46 -16.79 -24.48 -1.52
N VAL A 47 -16.44 -23.67 -2.50
CA VAL A 47 -17.39 -22.84 -3.25
C VAL A 47 -17.84 -23.58 -4.50
N ILE A 48 -19.16 -23.70 -4.66
CA ILE A 48 -19.76 -24.39 -5.80
C ILE A 48 -20.77 -23.50 -6.53
N SER A 49 -20.90 -23.69 -7.83
CA SER A 49 -21.93 -23.05 -8.64
C SER A 49 -23.31 -23.67 -8.37
N ARG A 50 -24.38 -23.04 -8.80
CA ARG A 50 -25.74 -23.61 -8.75
C ARG A 50 -25.88 -24.94 -9.51
N ARG A 51 -24.97 -25.21 -10.46
CA ARG A 51 -24.92 -26.45 -11.23
C ARG A 51 -24.07 -27.55 -10.58
N GLY A 52 -23.54 -27.28 -9.37
CA GLY A 52 -22.68 -28.21 -8.64
C GLY A 52 -21.21 -28.22 -9.12
N SER A 53 -20.79 -27.30 -9.96
CA SER A 53 -19.38 -27.19 -10.36
C SER A 53 -18.56 -26.59 -9.21
N TRP A 54 -17.45 -27.23 -8.86
CA TRP A 54 -16.51 -26.70 -7.88
C TRP A 54 -15.74 -25.50 -8.49
N LEU A 55 -15.66 -24.39 -7.75
CA LEU A 55 -15.09 -23.12 -8.18
C LEU A 55 -13.84 -22.72 -7.39
N GLY A 56 -13.67 -23.26 -6.20
CA GLY A 56 -12.54 -22.95 -5.33
C GLY A 56 -12.78 -23.37 -3.89
N CYS A 57 -11.75 -23.19 -3.05
CA CYS A 57 -11.80 -23.38 -1.62
C CYS A 57 -11.24 -22.15 -0.92
N GLY A 58 -11.84 -21.73 0.19
CA GLY A 58 -11.42 -20.53 0.92
C GLY A 58 -11.98 -20.42 2.32
N PHE A 59 -11.60 -19.36 3.03
CA PHE A 59 -12.07 -19.09 4.39
C PHE A 59 -13.46 -18.44 4.39
N PHE A 60 -14.34 -18.98 5.21
CA PHE A 60 -15.68 -18.46 5.47
C PHE A 60 -15.66 -17.51 6.67
N ASN A 61 -16.48 -16.44 6.61
CA ASN A 61 -16.77 -15.61 7.77
C ASN A 61 -18.20 -15.06 7.70
N SER A 62 -19.04 -15.41 8.67
CA SER A 62 -20.44 -15.00 8.74
C SER A 62 -20.64 -13.53 9.08
N ARG A 63 -19.64 -12.87 9.66
CA ARG A 63 -19.66 -11.44 10.04
C ARG A 63 -19.22 -10.54 8.91
N SER A 64 -18.32 -11.03 8.05
CA SER A 64 -17.76 -10.25 6.95
C SER A 64 -18.74 -10.10 5.78
N ARG A 65 -18.76 -8.95 5.14
CA ARG A 65 -19.42 -8.77 3.84
C ARG A 65 -18.76 -9.60 2.74
N ILE A 66 -17.47 -9.86 2.85
CA ILE A 66 -16.74 -10.82 2.02
C ILE A 66 -16.92 -12.19 2.69
N ARG A 67 -17.98 -12.88 2.32
CA ARG A 67 -18.43 -14.11 2.97
C ARG A 67 -17.44 -15.26 2.82
N VAL A 68 -16.77 -15.35 1.65
CA VAL A 68 -15.68 -16.30 1.43
C VAL A 68 -14.51 -15.59 0.75
N ARG A 69 -13.32 -15.77 1.27
CA ARG A 69 -12.06 -15.41 0.63
C ARG A 69 -11.42 -16.67 0.06
N VAL A 70 -11.51 -16.82 -1.26
CA VAL A 70 -11.01 -18.02 -1.97
C VAL A 70 -9.49 -18.02 -1.94
N LEU A 71 -8.92 -19.10 -1.43
CA LEU A 71 -7.49 -19.33 -1.34
C LEU A 71 -6.94 -20.10 -2.54
N SER A 72 -7.72 -21.07 -3.04
CA SER A 72 -7.26 -21.92 -4.13
C SER A 72 -8.39 -22.31 -5.07
N ARG A 73 -8.03 -22.42 -6.33
CA ARG A 73 -8.85 -22.97 -7.42
C ARG A 73 -8.30 -24.30 -7.93
N ASN A 74 -7.26 -24.80 -7.31
CA ASN A 74 -6.73 -26.12 -7.59
C ASN A 74 -7.35 -27.12 -6.57
N PRO A 75 -8.17 -28.06 -7.01
CA PRO A 75 -8.80 -29.02 -6.12
C PRO A 75 -7.81 -29.97 -5.42
N ASN A 76 -6.58 -30.05 -5.91
CA ASN A 76 -5.51 -30.88 -5.37
C ASN A 76 -4.58 -30.15 -4.40
N ASP A 77 -4.79 -28.84 -4.17
CA ASP A 77 -3.98 -28.11 -3.20
C ASP A 77 -4.15 -28.67 -1.79
N ARG A 78 -3.02 -28.98 -1.19
CA ARG A 78 -2.89 -29.31 0.21
C ARG A 78 -2.35 -28.08 0.92
N PHE A 79 -3.11 -27.48 1.80
CA PHE A 79 -2.79 -26.19 2.42
C PHE A 79 -1.56 -26.25 3.33
N ASP A 80 -1.27 -27.40 3.95
CA ASP A 80 -0.04 -27.66 4.69
C ASP A 80 1.24 -27.45 3.86
N GLN A 81 1.21 -27.71 2.56
CA GLN A 81 2.33 -27.53 1.64
C GLN A 81 2.17 -26.28 0.75
N ALA A 82 0.94 -25.84 0.52
CA ALA A 82 0.64 -24.75 -0.38
C ALA A 82 1.13 -23.40 0.17
N PHE A 83 1.06 -23.18 1.48
CA PHE A 83 1.49 -21.92 2.10
C PHE A 83 2.99 -21.72 2.01
N TRP A 84 3.80 -22.74 2.31
CA TRP A 84 5.25 -22.69 2.14
C TRP A 84 5.64 -22.29 0.71
N ARG A 85 5.06 -22.98 -0.28
CA ARG A 85 5.28 -22.70 -1.71
C ARG A 85 4.91 -21.28 -2.11
N ARG A 86 3.77 -20.77 -1.59
CA ARG A 86 3.30 -19.40 -1.90
C ARG A 86 4.20 -18.34 -1.29
N ILE A 87 4.66 -18.54 -0.06
CA ILE A 87 5.64 -17.65 0.58
C ILE A 87 6.94 -17.65 -0.24
N GLN A 88 7.43 -18.83 -0.65
CA GLN A 88 8.61 -18.95 -1.50
C GLN A 88 8.41 -18.20 -2.83
N TYR A 89 7.27 -18.36 -3.51
CA TYR A 89 6.99 -17.65 -4.75
C TYR A 89 6.88 -16.14 -4.56
N ALA A 90 6.25 -15.70 -3.48
CA ALA A 90 6.17 -14.28 -3.15
C ALA A 90 7.55 -13.67 -2.93
N TRP A 91 8.43 -14.37 -2.19
CA TRP A 91 9.79 -13.95 -1.95
C TRP A 91 10.65 -13.97 -3.23
N ASP A 92 10.60 -15.04 -4.01
CA ASP A 92 11.31 -15.16 -5.29
C ASP A 92 10.87 -14.09 -6.29
N TYR A 93 9.60 -13.75 -6.30
CA TYR A 93 9.09 -12.63 -7.09
C TYR A 93 9.77 -11.32 -6.69
N ARG A 94 9.84 -10.98 -5.39
CA ARG A 94 10.51 -9.76 -4.91
C ARG A 94 11.98 -9.73 -5.31
N LYS A 95 12.70 -10.83 -5.15
CA LYS A 95 14.10 -10.94 -5.61
C LYS A 95 14.27 -10.77 -7.12
N THR A 96 13.27 -11.14 -7.89
CA THR A 96 13.29 -11.05 -9.36
C THR A 96 13.02 -9.63 -9.84
N VAL A 97 12.02 -8.94 -9.24
CA VAL A 97 11.56 -7.62 -9.72
C VAL A 97 12.25 -6.45 -9.05
N MET A 98 12.98 -6.70 -7.97
CA MET A 98 13.73 -5.70 -7.20
C MET A 98 15.22 -6.07 -7.15
N GLY A 99 16.07 -5.06 -6.97
CA GLY A 99 17.48 -5.31 -6.68
C GLY A 99 17.70 -5.88 -5.27
N PRO A 100 18.86 -6.53 -5.01
CA PRO A 100 19.15 -7.10 -3.69
C PRO A 100 19.02 -6.09 -2.53
N GLU A 101 19.50 -4.87 -2.73
CA GLU A 101 19.41 -3.80 -1.72
C GLU A 101 17.94 -3.38 -1.48
N ASP A 102 17.15 -3.29 -2.54
CA ASP A 102 15.74 -2.90 -2.45
C ASP A 102 14.88 -3.94 -1.72
N SER A 103 15.22 -5.24 -1.82
CA SER A 103 14.50 -6.33 -1.18
C SER A 103 14.66 -6.39 0.35
N ARG A 104 15.62 -5.63 0.91
CA ARG A 104 15.77 -5.46 2.36
C ARG A 104 14.66 -4.61 2.97
N CYS A 105 14.04 -3.73 2.16
CA CYS A 105 12.89 -2.90 2.56
C CYS A 105 11.81 -3.01 1.49
N CYS A 106 10.91 -4.00 1.63
CA CYS A 106 9.90 -4.30 0.63
C CYS A 106 8.66 -4.93 1.25
N ARG A 107 7.55 -4.89 0.53
CA ARG A 107 6.37 -5.68 0.84
C ARG A 107 6.59 -7.13 0.42
N VAL A 108 6.78 -8.04 1.37
CA VAL A 108 7.01 -9.47 1.11
C VAL A 108 5.71 -10.19 0.71
N ILE A 109 4.59 -9.83 1.36
CA ILE A 109 3.25 -10.38 1.04
C ILE A 109 2.27 -9.23 0.84
N PHE A 110 1.58 -9.24 -0.28
CA PHE A 110 0.54 -8.28 -0.64
C PHE A 110 -0.81 -8.95 -0.87
N GLY A 111 -1.40 -9.45 0.20
CA GLY A 111 -2.78 -9.94 0.25
C GLY A 111 -3.13 -10.91 -0.87
N GLU A 112 -4.22 -10.59 -1.53
CA GLU A 112 -4.80 -11.37 -2.63
C GLU A 112 -3.83 -11.58 -3.80
N ALA A 113 -2.95 -10.62 -4.05
CA ALA A 113 -2.00 -10.70 -5.15
C ALA A 113 -0.94 -11.80 -4.97
N ASP A 114 -0.64 -12.17 -3.73
CA ASP A 114 0.27 -13.27 -3.38
C ASP A 114 -0.49 -14.53 -2.90
N GLY A 115 -1.84 -14.52 -2.96
CA GLY A 115 -2.67 -15.64 -2.54
C GLY A 115 -2.83 -15.79 -1.02
N PHE A 116 -2.66 -14.70 -0.26
CA PHE A 116 -2.86 -14.58 1.18
C PHE A 116 -3.91 -13.52 1.50
N PRO A 117 -5.19 -13.76 1.23
CA PRO A 117 -6.22 -12.73 1.32
C PRO A 117 -6.26 -12.08 2.71
N GLY A 118 -6.14 -10.75 2.71
CA GLY A 118 -6.16 -9.95 3.93
C GLY A 118 -4.89 -10.04 4.78
N LEU A 119 -3.79 -10.65 4.31
CA LEU A 119 -2.49 -10.63 4.97
C LEU A 119 -1.54 -9.69 4.23
N THR A 120 -0.96 -8.73 4.93
CA THR A 120 0.12 -7.88 4.42
C THR A 120 1.35 -8.07 5.30
N VAL A 121 2.52 -8.24 4.70
CA VAL A 121 3.79 -8.32 5.42
C VAL A 121 4.81 -7.41 4.75
N ASP A 122 5.28 -6.42 5.48
CA ASP A 122 6.37 -5.53 5.08
C ASP A 122 7.66 -5.93 5.79
N ARG A 123 8.76 -5.88 5.06
CA ARG A 123 10.09 -6.09 5.61
C ARG A 123 10.80 -4.74 5.74
N PHE A 124 11.33 -4.48 6.91
CA PHE A 124 12.24 -3.38 7.21
C PHE A 124 13.54 -3.95 7.77
N GLU A 125 14.54 -4.15 6.91
CA GLU A 125 15.80 -4.80 7.23
C GLU A 125 15.62 -6.18 7.89
N SER A 126 15.86 -6.29 9.19
CA SER A 126 15.74 -7.54 9.95
C SER A 126 14.33 -7.76 10.55
N VAL A 127 13.38 -6.83 10.37
CA VAL A 127 12.04 -6.92 10.97
C VAL A 127 10.99 -7.17 9.91
N LEU A 128 10.06 -8.09 10.18
CA LEU A 128 8.84 -8.25 9.42
C LEU A 128 7.70 -7.60 10.18
N VAL A 129 6.92 -6.75 9.52
CA VAL A 129 5.74 -6.09 10.10
C VAL A 129 4.50 -6.59 9.39
N ALA A 130 3.65 -7.32 10.12
CA ALA A 130 2.47 -7.97 9.58
C ALA A 130 1.18 -7.26 9.97
N GLN A 131 0.21 -7.25 9.05
CA GLN A 131 -1.16 -6.85 9.31
C GLN A 131 -2.11 -7.95 8.81
N VAL A 132 -2.93 -8.49 9.70
CA VAL A 132 -3.86 -9.59 9.43
C VAL A 132 -5.29 -9.08 9.48
N LEU A 133 -5.98 -9.05 8.34
CA LEU A 133 -7.32 -8.50 8.16
C LEU A 133 -8.36 -9.54 7.73
N CYS A 134 -8.04 -10.82 7.81
CA CYS A 134 -8.93 -11.95 7.50
C CYS A 134 -8.94 -12.93 8.65
N LEU A 135 -10.11 -13.31 9.18
CA LEU A 135 -10.23 -14.22 10.32
C LEU A 135 -9.58 -15.57 10.05
N GLY A 136 -9.73 -16.14 8.86
CA GLY A 136 -9.10 -17.41 8.54
C GLY A 136 -7.57 -17.35 8.56
N MET A 137 -6.97 -16.21 8.12
CA MET A 137 -5.52 -15.97 8.24
C MET A 137 -5.10 -15.76 9.70
N GLU A 138 -5.93 -15.10 10.51
CA GLU A 138 -5.68 -14.92 11.94
C GLU A 138 -5.56 -16.28 12.67
N LEU A 139 -6.45 -17.24 12.34
CA LEU A 139 -6.46 -18.55 12.99
C LEU A 139 -5.24 -19.42 12.65
N ILE A 140 -4.55 -19.13 11.55
CA ILE A 140 -3.38 -19.91 11.11
C ILE A 140 -2.10 -19.05 11.12
N LYS A 141 -2.13 -17.83 11.67
CA LYS A 141 -1.01 -16.88 11.58
C LYS A 141 0.29 -17.38 12.20
N GLU A 142 0.22 -18.16 13.28
CA GLU A 142 1.40 -18.73 13.94
C GLU A 142 2.17 -19.65 12.99
N GLU A 143 1.46 -20.53 12.28
CA GLU A 143 2.05 -21.39 11.24
C GLU A 143 2.60 -20.54 10.08
N LEU A 144 1.82 -19.55 9.61
CA LEU A 144 2.26 -18.68 8.51
C LEU A 144 3.51 -17.86 8.86
N PHE A 145 3.60 -17.32 10.07
CA PHE A 145 4.75 -16.54 10.49
C PHE A 145 5.98 -17.43 10.69
N SER A 146 5.80 -18.65 11.19
CA SER A 146 6.87 -19.64 11.28
C SER A 146 7.42 -19.99 9.90
N LEU A 147 6.55 -20.31 8.94
CA LEU A 147 6.93 -20.59 7.56
C LEU A 147 7.61 -19.39 6.87
N LEU A 148 7.13 -18.18 7.14
CA LEU A 148 7.69 -16.96 6.59
C LEU A 148 9.14 -16.73 7.07
N LEU A 149 9.39 -16.88 8.37
CA LEU A 149 10.74 -16.79 8.93
C LEU A 149 11.63 -17.91 8.39
N GLU A 150 11.13 -19.14 8.28
CA GLU A 150 11.86 -20.29 7.73
C GLU A 150 12.30 -20.01 6.29
N VAL A 151 11.38 -19.57 5.41
CA VAL A 151 11.69 -19.29 4.00
C VAL A 151 12.74 -18.19 3.87
N LEU A 152 12.57 -17.06 4.57
CA LEU A 152 13.54 -15.97 4.46
C LEU A 152 14.91 -16.35 5.07
N ARG A 153 14.92 -16.97 6.23
CA ARG A 153 16.18 -17.41 6.89
C ARG A 153 16.91 -18.47 6.06
N SER A 154 16.19 -19.40 5.43
CA SER A 154 16.77 -20.40 4.52
C SER A 154 17.40 -19.78 3.28
N ASP A 155 16.92 -18.62 2.84
CA ASP A 155 17.50 -17.81 1.76
C ASP A 155 18.62 -16.87 2.25
N GLY A 156 19.09 -17.04 3.50
CA GLY A 156 20.17 -16.25 4.07
C GLY A 156 19.79 -14.85 4.53
N GLN A 157 18.49 -14.57 4.67
CA GLN A 157 18.01 -13.28 5.16
C GLN A 157 18.06 -13.22 6.69
N ASP A 158 18.69 -12.18 7.23
CA ASP A 158 18.76 -11.94 8.67
C ASP A 158 17.45 -11.28 9.15
N VAL A 159 16.44 -12.12 9.47
CA VAL A 159 15.16 -11.67 10.01
C VAL A 159 14.98 -12.18 11.44
N VAL A 160 14.74 -11.25 12.37
CA VAL A 160 14.70 -11.53 13.81
C VAL A 160 13.30 -11.93 14.31
N GLY A 161 12.23 -11.52 13.60
CA GLY A 161 10.87 -11.86 14.03
C GLY A 161 9.79 -11.06 13.29
N VAL A 162 8.55 -11.26 13.74
CA VAL A 162 7.35 -10.63 13.19
C VAL A 162 6.71 -9.72 14.23
N TYR A 163 6.49 -8.45 13.87
CA TYR A 163 5.71 -7.50 14.66
C TYR A 163 4.32 -7.34 14.06
N GLU A 164 3.27 -7.48 14.83
CA GLU A 164 1.89 -7.32 14.37
C GLU A 164 1.42 -5.86 14.50
N ARG A 165 0.84 -5.31 13.42
CA ARG A 165 0.17 -4.00 13.37
C ARG A 165 -1.31 -4.20 13.09
N ASN A 166 -1.96 -4.90 13.99
CA ASN A 166 -3.39 -5.25 13.96
C ASN A 166 -4.27 -4.19 14.67
N ASP A 167 -3.74 -3.02 14.99
CA ASP A 167 -4.38 -1.88 15.65
C ASP A 167 -5.26 -1.05 14.68
N VAL A 168 -6.06 -1.73 13.86
CA VAL A 168 -6.90 -1.11 12.83
C VAL A 168 -8.37 -1.50 12.96
N ALA A 169 -9.25 -0.50 12.89
CA ALA A 169 -10.70 -0.66 13.13
C ALA A 169 -11.40 -1.62 12.16
N ILE A 170 -10.85 -1.83 10.96
CA ILE A 170 -11.44 -2.73 9.96
C ILE A 170 -11.49 -4.20 10.43
N ARG A 171 -10.64 -4.60 11.36
CA ARG A 171 -10.65 -5.94 11.98
C ARG A 171 -11.98 -6.27 12.65
N GLY A 172 -12.65 -5.25 13.22
CA GLY A 172 -13.98 -5.41 13.81
C GLY A 172 -15.04 -5.89 12.83
N LEU A 173 -14.89 -5.60 11.51
CA LEU A 173 -15.81 -6.09 10.47
C LEU A 173 -15.65 -7.60 10.22
N GLU A 174 -14.51 -8.17 10.56
CA GLU A 174 -14.22 -9.60 10.51
C GLU A 174 -14.47 -10.30 11.87
N GLY A 175 -14.86 -9.54 12.90
CA GLY A 175 -15.08 -10.06 14.25
C GLY A 175 -13.80 -10.28 15.06
N MET A 176 -12.72 -9.63 14.68
CA MET A 176 -11.41 -9.73 15.33
C MET A 176 -11.12 -8.52 16.22
N GLU A 177 -10.41 -8.75 17.31
CA GLU A 177 -9.91 -7.67 18.18
C GLU A 177 -8.71 -6.94 17.55
N GLN A 178 -8.50 -5.70 18.01
CA GLN A 178 -7.32 -4.92 17.64
C GLN A 178 -6.17 -5.22 18.60
N GLY A 179 -4.94 -5.11 18.11
CA GLY A 179 -3.73 -5.27 18.92
C GLY A 179 -2.48 -4.97 18.13
N LYS A 180 -1.38 -4.73 18.82
CA LYS A 180 -0.04 -4.63 18.23
C LYS A 180 1.00 -5.19 19.18
N GLY A 181 2.11 -5.65 18.63
CA GLY A 181 3.22 -6.20 19.39
C GLY A 181 4.03 -7.24 18.65
N TRP A 182 5.13 -7.65 19.22
CA TRP A 182 5.91 -8.77 18.71
C TRP A 182 5.11 -10.08 18.82
N HIS A 183 5.10 -10.83 17.73
CA HIS A 183 4.53 -12.17 17.73
C HIS A 183 5.59 -13.20 18.17
N PRO A 184 5.36 -13.98 19.24
CA PRO A 184 6.32 -14.99 19.69
C PRO A 184 6.31 -16.20 18.76
N VAL A 185 7.20 -16.25 17.79
CA VAL A 185 7.33 -17.39 16.87
C VAL A 185 8.27 -18.45 17.44
N GLY A 186 7.83 -19.71 17.48
CA GLY A 186 8.67 -20.82 17.89
C GLY A 186 9.23 -20.75 19.32
N GLY A 187 8.66 -19.91 20.20
CA GLY A 187 9.13 -19.68 21.56
C GLY A 187 10.38 -18.80 21.65
N GLU A 188 10.82 -18.17 20.56
CA GLU A 188 11.90 -17.19 20.57
C GLU A 188 11.52 -15.96 21.42
N LYS A 189 12.50 -15.39 22.13
CA LYS A 189 12.28 -14.17 22.90
C LYS A 189 12.04 -13.01 21.94
N ALA A 190 10.95 -12.27 22.19
CA ALA A 190 10.65 -11.06 21.44
C ALA A 190 11.83 -10.04 21.57
N PRO A 191 12.21 -9.38 20.46
CA PRO A 191 13.12 -8.23 20.51
C PRO A 191 12.59 -7.11 21.43
N ASP A 192 13.48 -6.29 21.95
CA ASP A 192 13.17 -5.19 22.88
C ASP A 192 13.15 -3.80 22.21
N PHE A 193 13.09 -3.76 20.87
CA PHE A 193 13.02 -2.54 20.08
C PHE A 193 11.76 -2.47 19.21
N THR A 194 11.35 -1.26 18.85
CA THR A 194 10.16 -1.00 18.02
C THR A 194 10.44 -0.06 16.85
N ALA A 195 11.71 0.25 16.62
CA ALA A 195 12.16 1.04 15.48
C ALA A 195 13.41 0.43 14.87
N VAL A 196 13.60 0.61 13.57
CA VAL A 196 14.75 0.11 12.82
C VAL A 196 15.21 1.16 11.83
N ASP A 197 16.53 1.27 11.66
CA ASP A 197 17.11 2.10 10.61
C ASP A 197 17.09 1.34 9.29
N ILE A 198 16.60 2.01 8.24
CA ILE A 198 16.54 1.49 6.87
C ILE A 198 17.31 2.39 5.92
N GLU A 199 17.70 1.85 4.78
CA GLU A 199 18.17 2.64 3.64
C GLU A 199 17.27 2.40 2.41
N GLU A 200 16.75 3.48 1.82
CA GLU A 200 16.01 3.45 0.57
C GLU A 200 16.54 4.55 -0.35
N ASN A 201 16.89 4.20 -1.59
CA ASN A 201 17.42 5.13 -2.59
C ASN A 201 18.69 5.89 -2.11
N GLY A 202 19.52 5.28 -1.26
CA GLY A 202 20.70 5.90 -0.65
C GLY A 202 20.38 6.93 0.44
N ILE A 203 19.16 6.90 0.98
CA ILE A 203 18.69 7.76 2.07
C ILE A 203 18.36 6.91 3.28
N ARG A 204 18.88 7.31 4.43
CA ARG A 204 18.66 6.64 5.72
C ARG A 204 17.43 7.21 6.41
N TYR A 205 16.56 6.32 6.87
CA TYR A 205 15.36 6.63 7.66
C TYR A 205 15.34 5.78 8.92
N THR A 206 14.68 6.29 9.97
CA THR A 206 14.24 5.44 11.08
C THR A 206 12.77 5.12 10.88
N VAL A 207 12.43 3.85 10.82
CA VAL A 207 11.05 3.36 10.76
C VAL A 207 10.63 2.95 12.17
N ASP A 208 9.74 3.71 12.77
CA ASP A 208 9.02 3.33 13.99
C ASP A 208 7.81 2.48 13.56
N PHE A 209 7.95 1.16 13.66
CA PHE A 209 6.89 0.24 13.25
C PHE A 209 5.82 0.05 14.33
N GLU A 210 6.00 0.59 15.54
CA GLU A 210 4.98 0.60 16.58
C GLU A 210 4.04 1.81 16.47
N ASN A 211 4.57 3.02 16.26
CA ASN A 211 3.81 4.26 16.30
C ASN A 211 3.66 4.93 14.92
N GLY A 212 4.45 4.49 13.93
CA GLY A 212 4.36 4.97 12.55
C GLY A 212 3.02 4.62 11.89
N GLN A 213 2.67 5.33 10.83
CA GLN A 213 1.45 5.07 10.07
C GLN A 213 1.51 3.71 9.38
N LYS A 214 0.37 3.01 9.29
CA LYS A 214 0.25 1.66 8.73
C LYS A 214 1.27 0.70 9.38
N THR A 215 2.20 0.16 8.60
CA THR A 215 3.28 -0.72 9.05
C THR A 215 4.55 0.02 9.47
N GLY A 216 4.59 1.36 9.30
CA GLY A 216 5.70 2.24 9.70
C GLY A 216 6.27 3.11 8.58
N PHE A 217 6.23 2.65 7.32
CA PHE A 217 6.74 3.37 6.16
C PHE A 217 5.95 3.04 4.88
N PHE A 218 5.95 3.95 3.89
CA PHE A 218 5.22 3.79 2.63
C PHE A 218 6.16 3.26 1.54
N LEU A 219 6.30 1.95 1.45
CA LEU A 219 7.18 1.27 0.49
C LEU A 219 6.69 1.38 -0.96
N ASP A 220 5.39 1.54 -1.16
CA ASP A 220 4.72 1.61 -2.46
C ASP A 220 5.17 2.77 -3.35
N GLN A 221 5.73 3.84 -2.78
CA GLN A 221 6.23 5.02 -3.49
C GLN A 221 7.74 4.98 -3.80
N LYS A 222 8.47 3.92 -3.46
CA LYS A 222 9.94 3.82 -3.58
C LYS A 222 10.48 4.33 -4.92
N TYR A 223 10.01 3.79 -6.03
CA TYR A 223 10.50 4.17 -7.36
C TYR A 223 9.87 5.46 -7.91
N ASN A 224 8.75 5.90 -7.36
CA ASN A 224 8.19 7.22 -7.64
C ASN A 224 9.06 8.32 -7.01
N ARG A 225 9.59 8.09 -5.82
CA ARG A 225 10.59 8.96 -5.19
C ARG A 225 11.87 9.08 -6.03
N GLN A 226 12.35 7.99 -6.62
CA GLN A 226 13.49 8.03 -7.55
C GLN A 226 13.19 8.84 -8.82
N ALA A 227 11.96 8.74 -9.35
CA ALA A 227 11.56 9.52 -10.53
C ALA A 227 11.55 11.02 -10.24
N VAL A 228 11.10 11.42 -9.03
CA VAL A 228 11.20 12.82 -8.56
C VAL A 228 12.66 13.27 -8.42
N ALA A 229 13.51 12.46 -7.82
CA ALA A 229 14.93 12.80 -7.64
C ALA A 229 15.63 13.12 -8.96
N LYS A 230 15.32 12.39 -10.04
CA LYS A 230 15.88 12.64 -11.39
C LYS A 230 15.59 14.03 -11.95
N LEU A 231 14.43 14.60 -11.58
CA LEU A 231 13.99 15.91 -12.07
C LEU A 231 14.35 17.07 -11.12
N ALA A 232 14.83 16.79 -9.90
CA ALA A 232 15.00 17.81 -8.86
C ALA A 232 16.25 18.69 -9.00
N ARG A 233 17.26 18.25 -9.75
CA ARG A 233 18.57 18.94 -9.82
C ARG A 233 18.45 20.43 -10.17
N GLY A 234 19.02 21.27 -9.28
CA GLY A 234 19.08 22.72 -9.43
C GLY A 234 17.75 23.44 -9.22
N ARG A 235 16.68 22.76 -8.81
CA ARG A 235 15.33 23.28 -8.66
C ARG A 235 14.98 23.64 -7.23
N THR A 236 14.10 24.62 -7.09
CA THR A 236 13.40 24.90 -5.83
C THR A 236 12.14 24.05 -5.79
N VAL A 237 12.07 23.15 -4.80
CA VAL A 237 11.03 22.11 -4.69
C VAL A 237 10.09 22.41 -3.52
N LEU A 238 8.79 22.21 -3.71
CA LEU A 238 7.79 22.17 -2.66
C LEU A 238 7.21 20.75 -2.59
N ASP A 239 7.38 20.09 -1.46
CA ASP A 239 6.80 18.77 -1.18
C ASP A 239 5.64 18.90 -0.19
N CYS A 240 4.42 18.73 -0.68
CA CYS A 240 3.20 18.83 0.09
C CYS A 240 2.74 17.44 0.56
N PHE A 241 2.32 17.36 1.83
CA PHE A 241 2.00 16.09 2.51
C PHE A 241 3.24 15.20 2.66
N THR A 242 4.34 15.82 3.04
CA THR A 242 5.67 15.22 3.04
C THR A 242 5.84 14.04 3.99
N HIS A 243 4.94 13.88 4.98
CA HIS A 243 5.03 12.87 6.04
C HIS A 243 6.41 12.92 6.71
N THR A 244 7.19 11.85 6.69
CA THR A 244 8.56 11.81 7.25
C THR A 244 9.63 12.34 6.29
N GLY A 245 9.22 13.10 5.26
CA GLY A 245 10.12 13.77 4.33
C GLY A 245 10.59 12.92 3.16
N SER A 246 9.96 11.79 2.87
CA SER A 246 10.54 10.81 1.95
C SER A 246 10.67 11.32 0.49
N PHE A 247 9.69 12.04 -0.05
CA PHE A 247 9.83 12.70 -1.37
C PHE A 247 10.80 13.87 -1.32
N ALA A 248 10.71 14.73 -0.30
CA ALA A 248 11.59 15.87 -0.11
C ALA A 248 13.07 15.46 -0.03
N LEU A 249 13.39 14.42 0.73
CA LEU A 249 14.75 13.89 0.87
C LEU A 249 15.28 13.33 -0.45
N ASN A 250 14.44 12.62 -1.23
CA ASN A 250 14.82 12.15 -2.55
C ASN A 250 15.08 13.32 -3.51
N ALA A 251 14.25 14.37 -3.46
CA ALA A 251 14.48 15.58 -4.24
C ALA A 251 15.79 16.29 -3.84
N ALA A 252 16.04 16.44 -2.53
CA ALA A 252 17.28 17.03 -2.00
C ALA A 252 18.51 16.22 -2.42
N ARG A 253 18.47 14.88 -2.27
CA ARG A 253 19.52 13.94 -2.70
C ARG A 253 19.74 14.00 -4.21
N GLY A 254 18.68 14.23 -4.99
CA GLY A 254 18.72 14.42 -6.45
C GLY A 254 19.37 15.73 -6.89
N GLY A 255 19.81 16.58 -5.94
CA GLY A 255 20.50 17.83 -6.19
C GLY A 255 19.58 19.03 -6.31
N ALA A 256 18.42 19.02 -5.68
CA ALA A 256 17.59 20.22 -5.56
C ALA A 256 18.40 21.38 -4.93
N LYS A 257 18.14 22.61 -5.39
CA LYS A 257 18.75 23.80 -4.81
C LYS A 257 18.19 24.12 -3.42
N HIS A 258 16.91 23.89 -3.25
CA HIS A 258 16.18 24.07 -1.99
C HIS A 258 14.91 23.24 -2.02
N VAL A 259 14.53 22.65 -0.88
CA VAL A 259 13.30 21.86 -0.72
C VAL A 259 12.54 22.39 0.49
N THR A 260 11.28 22.78 0.29
CA THR A 260 10.33 23.06 1.37
C THR A 260 9.43 21.84 1.53
N ALA A 261 9.56 21.13 2.65
CA ALA A 261 8.78 19.95 2.99
C ALA A 261 7.67 20.30 3.97
N VAL A 262 6.41 20.04 3.62
CA VAL A 262 5.24 20.51 4.35
C VAL A 262 4.35 19.34 4.75
N ASP A 263 3.98 19.29 6.04
CA ASP A 263 2.93 18.41 6.56
C ASP A 263 2.14 19.14 7.64
N VAL A 264 0.90 18.71 7.88
CA VAL A 264 0.08 19.27 8.95
C VAL A 264 0.50 18.72 10.33
N SER A 265 1.13 17.56 10.36
CA SER A 265 1.58 16.88 11.58
C SER A 265 2.94 17.42 12.03
N GLU A 266 2.99 18.09 13.17
CA GLU A 266 4.25 18.53 13.79
C GLU A 266 5.21 17.36 14.07
N PHE A 267 4.66 16.20 14.45
CA PHE A 267 5.45 14.98 14.65
C PHE A 267 6.11 14.51 13.35
N ALA A 268 5.35 14.44 12.25
CA ALA A 268 5.88 14.05 10.94
C ALA A 268 6.97 15.02 10.47
N VAL A 269 6.74 16.34 10.64
CA VAL A 269 7.72 17.39 10.32
C VAL A 269 8.99 17.25 11.16
N ALA A 270 8.87 16.91 12.44
CA ALA A 270 10.04 16.66 13.29
C ALA A 270 10.84 15.43 12.81
N CYS A 271 10.15 14.35 12.43
CA CYS A 271 10.79 13.19 11.81
C CYS A 271 11.48 13.54 10.48
N ALA A 272 10.83 14.32 9.62
CA ALA A 272 11.42 14.78 8.36
C ALA A 272 12.69 15.61 8.57
N ARG A 273 12.69 16.48 9.57
CA ARG A 273 13.87 17.28 9.97
C ARG A 273 15.01 16.41 10.48
N GLU A 274 14.71 15.43 11.31
CA GLU A 274 15.72 14.49 11.81
C GLU A 274 16.29 13.62 10.68
N ASN A 275 15.44 13.16 9.76
CA ASN A 275 15.89 12.42 8.58
C ASN A 275 16.79 13.29 7.69
N ALA A 276 16.47 14.60 7.51
CA ALA A 276 17.33 15.52 6.77
C ALA A 276 18.71 15.68 7.45
N ARG A 277 18.73 15.83 8.78
CA ARG A 277 19.96 15.92 9.58
C ARG A 277 20.83 14.67 9.43
N ARG A 278 20.25 13.48 9.54
CA ARG A 278 20.95 12.18 9.43
C ARG A 278 21.59 11.97 8.05
N ASN A 279 21.00 12.55 7.02
CA ASN A 279 21.47 12.44 5.64
C ASN A 279 22.34 13.62 5.19
N GLY A 280 22.65 14.58 6.07
CA GLY A 280 23.45 15.78 5.73
C GLY A 280 22.73 16.73 4.75
N LEU A 281 21.39 16.76 4.79
CA LEU A 281 20.56 17.54 3.88
C LEU A 281 19.88 18.75 4.56
N SER A 282 20.20 19.05 5.82
CA SER A 282 19.58 20.13 6.60
C SER A 282 19.73 21.52 5.95
N ASP A 283 20.85 21.78 5.27
CA ASP A 283 21.09 23.06 4.61
C ASP A 283 20.25 23.25 3.34
N VAL A 284 19.76 22.17 2.76
CA VAL A 284 18.97 22.18 1.53
C VAL A 284 17.47 22.06 1.82
N MET A 285 17.10 21.48 2.96
CA MET A 285 15.71 21.09 3.26
C MET A 285 15.15 21.88 4.44
N GLU A 286 14.10 22.66 4.20
CA GLU A 286 13.27 23.32 5.22
C GLU A 286 12.02 22.50 5.48
N CYS A 287 11.70 22.22 6.75
CA CYS A 287 10.53 21.44 7.14
C CYS A 287 9.52 22.33 7.89
N VAL A 288 8.30 22.42 7.39
CA VAL A 288 7.26 23.35 7.85
C VAL A 288 5.99 22.60 8.25
N ALA A 289 5.48 22.86 9.46
CA ALA A 289 4.18 22.35 9.89
C ALA A 289 3.09 23.34 9.42
N ALA A 290 2.29 22.92 8.42
CA ALA A 290 1.20 23.73 7.88
C ALA A 290 0.15 22.86 7.17
N ASN A 291 -1.08 23.36 7.16
CA ASN A 291 -2.13 22.79 6.32
C ASN A 291 -1.94 23.23 4.86
N VAL A 292 -1.77 22.27 3.96
CA VAL A 292 -1.52 22.52 2.52
C VAL A 292 -2.66 23.32 1.88
N PHE A 293 -3.91 23.09 2.28
CA PHE A 293 -5.07 23.82 1.74
C PHE A 293 -5.06 25.32 2.11
N ASP A 294 -4.43 25.67 3.22
CA ASP A 294 -4.28 27.07 3.65
C ASP A 294 -2.97 27.67 3.10
N LEU A 295 -1.92 26.86 3.01
CA LEU A 295 -0.60 27.30 2.57
C LEU A 295 -0.55 27.65 1.08
N LEU A 296 -1.10 26.80 0.19
CA LEU A 296 -1.01 27.03 -1.26
C LEU A 296 -1.62 28.37 -1.69
N PRO A 297 -2.83 28.79 -1.21
CA PRO A 297 -3.36 30.11 -1.48
C PRO A 297 -2.49 31.27 -0.96
N GLN A 298 -1.85 31.10 0.20
CA GLN A 298 -0.93 32.12 0.74
C GLN A 298 0.33 32.27 -0.11
N LEU A 299 0.88 31.16 -0.61
CA LEU A 299 2.05 31.16 -1.49
C LEU A 299 1.76 31.84 -2.84
N GLU A 300 0.54 31.75 -3.37
CA GLU A 300 0.14 32.45 -4.59
C GLU A 300 0.24 33.98 -4.46
N GLN A 301 0.08 34.52 -3.25
CA GLN A 301 0.15 35.96 -2.96
C GLN A 301 1.61 36.45 -2.75
N GLN A 302 2.57 35.53 -2.69
CA GLN A 302 3.97 35.82 -2.45
C GLN A 302 4.78 35.81 -3.78
N PRO A 303 5.91 36.54 -3.85
CA PRO A 303 6.79 36.50 -5.01
C PRO A 303 7.57 35.17 -5.13
N LYS A 304 7.61 34.35 -4.06
CA LYS A 304 8.30 33.06 -4.04
C LYS A 304 7.65 32.11 -5.05
N ARG A 305 8.47 31.48 -5.88
CA ARG A 305 8.05 30.49 -6.89
C ARG A 305 8.82 29.21 -6.68
N TYR A 306 8.21 28.12 -7.12
CA TYR A 306 8.81 26.79 -7.11
C TYR A 306 8.97 26.31 -8.54
N ASP A 307 10.04 25.57 -8.79
CA ASP A 307 10.30 24.95 -10.11
C ASP A 307 9.71 23.55 -10.19
N PHE A 308 9.46 22.94 -9.03
CA PHE A 308 8.90 21.61 -8.91
C PHE A 308 8.00 21.52 -7.68
N ILE A 309 6.76 21.04 -7.85
CA ILE A 309 5.82 20.78 -6.75
C ILE A 309 5.45 19.31 -6.74
N ILE A 310 5.42 18.73 -5.55
CA ILE A 310 5.04 17.33 -5.28
C ILE A 310 3.79 17.34 -4.42
N LEU A 311 2.77 16.58 -4.84
CA LEU A 311 1.51 16.40 -4.14
C LEU A 311 1.27 14.91 -3.91
N ASP A 312 1.48 14.44 -2.68
CA ASP A 312 1.16 13.06 -2.26
C ASP A 312 0.15 13.06 -1.09
N PRO A 313 -1.09 13.52 -1.34
CA PRO A 313 -2.08 13.66 -0.29
C PRO A 313 -2.56 12.30 0.23
N PRO A 314 -3.06 12.25 1.48
CA PRO A 314 -3.74 11.07 1.98
C PRO A 314 -4.98 10.75 1.16
N ALA A 315 -5.49 9.53 1.27
CA ALA A 315 -6.70 9.12 0.58
C ALA A 315 -7.90 10.00 0.99
N PHE A 316 -8.34 10.91 0.11
CA PHE A 316 -9.46 11.81 0.38
C PHE A 316 -10.82 11.10 0.38
N THR A 317 -10.89 9.86 -0.13
CA THR A 317 -12.11 9.06 -0.08
C THR A 317 -11.83 7.60 0.28
N LYS A 318 -12.72 7.04 1.09
CA LYS A 318 -12.76 5.62 1.46
C LYS A 318 -14.07 4.95 1.01
N SER A 319 -14.91 5.66 0.22
CA SER A 319 -16.18 5.13 -0.25
C SER A 319 -16.64 5.82 -1.55
N ARG A 320 -17.47 5.11 -2.33
CA ARG A 320 -18.09 5.70 -3.54
C ARG A 320 -18.92 6.95 -3.24
N LYS A 321 -19.55 7.03 -2.07
CA LYS A 321 -20.40 8.17 -1.68
C LYS A 321 -19.63 9.49 -1.52
N THR A 322 -18.35 9.42 -1.18
CA THR A 322 -17.50 10.59 -0.93
C THR A 322 -16.55 10.92 -2.09
N THR A 323 -16.61 10.15 -3.19
CA THR A 323 -15.69 10.30 -4.33
C THR A 323 -15.76 11.70 -4.95
N GLN A 324 -16.98 12.24 -5.18
CA GLN A 324 -17.12 13.56 -5.80
C GLN A 324 -16.46 14.68 -4.95
N ARG A 325 -16.66 14.63 -3.63
CA ARG A 325 -16.02 15.59 -2.70
C ARG A 325 -14.49 15.43 -2.69
N ALA A 326 -14.01 14.20 -2.75
CA ALA A 326 -12.58 13.92 -2.84
C ALA A 326 -11.96 14.50 -4.12
N MET A 327 -12.65 14.34 -5.27
CA MET A 327 -12.19 14.91 -6.54
C MET A 327 -12.14 16.44 -6.50
N THR A 328 -13.03 17.10 -5.75
CA THR A 328 -12.94 18.55 -5.51
C THR A 328 -11.69 18.92 -4.71
N GLY A 329 -11.34 18.15 -3.67
CA GLY A 329 -10.12 18.37 -2.90
C GLY A 329 -8.84 18.16 -3.71
N TYR A 330 -8.77 17.08 -4.51
CA TYR A 330 -7.66 16.87 -5.44
C TYR A 330 -7.54 18.04 -6.44
N LYS A 331 -8.67 18.44 -7.04
CA LYS A 331 -8.68 19.55 -7.99
C LYS A 331 -8.14 20.85 -7.39
N GLU A 332 -8.53 21.16 -6.16
CA GLU A 332 -8.09 22.39 -5.47
C GLU A 332 -6.56 22.43 -5.31
N ILE A 333 -5.97 21.37 -4.77
CA ILE A 333 -4.50 21.36 -4.55
C ILE A 333 -3.71 21.33 -5.87
N ASP A 334 -4.17 20.56 -6.85
CA ASP A 334 -3.52 20.48 -8.17
C ASP A 334 -3.63 21.80 -8.94
N TYR A 335 -4.80 22.44 -8.91
CA TYR A 335 -5.02 23.78 -9.49
C TYR A 335 -4.07 24.79 -8.88
N ARG A 336 -3.96 24.86 -7.54
CA ARG A 336 -3.07 25.80 -6.83
C ARG A 336 -1.59 25.53 -7.15
N ALA A 337 -1.20 24.26 -7.17
CA ALA A 337 0.16 23.89 -7.54
C ALA A 337 0.51 24.34 -8.96
N MET A 338 -0.39 24.16 -9.93
CA MET A 338 -0.18 24.63 -11.31
C MET A 338 -0.06 26.14 -11.41
N ARG A 339 -0.80 26.89 -10.59
CA ARG A 339 -0.71 28.36 -10.50
C ARG A 339 0.62 28.85 -9.92
N LEU A 340 1.23 28.09 -9.03
CA LEU A 340 2.53 28.40 -8.42
C LEU A 340 3.71 28.06 -9.31
N LEU A 341 3.53 27.14 -10.28
CA LEU A 341 4.59 26.71 -11.18
C LEU A 341 4.78 27.67 -12.36
N PRO A 342 6.02 28.00 -12.72
CA PRO A 342 6.29 28.72 -13.95
C PRO A 342 6.09 27.80 -15.16
N ARG A 343 6.01 28.40 -16.35
CA ARG A 343 6.14 27.64 -17.60
C ARG A 343 7.50 26.93 -17.62
N GLY A 344 7.51 25.63 -17.90
CA GLY A 344 8.69 24.77 -17.80
C GLY A 344 8.87 24.12 -16.42
N GLY A 345 8.07 24.51 -15.43
CA GLY A 345 8.04 23.89 -14.10
C GLY A 345 7.46 22.47 -14.11
N TYR A 346 7.65 21.73 -13.05
CA TYR A 346 7.26 20.32 -12.93
C TYR A 346 6.24 20.09 -11.83
N LEU A 347 5.32 19.16 -12.06
CA LEU A 347 4.33 18.71 -11.09
C LEU A 347 4.40 17.18 -10.98
N ALA A 348 4.66 16.69 -9.76
CA ALA A 348 4.37 15.31 -9.39
C ALA A 348 3.06 15.29 -8.59
N THR A 349 2.10 14.47 -8.99
CA THR A 349 0.82 14.37 -8.28
C THR A 349 0.39 12.93 -8.15
N CYS A 350 -0.16 12.60 -6.98
CA CYS A 350 -0.52 11.23 -6.60
C CYS A 350 -1.96 11.13 -6.12
N SER A 351 -2.51 9.93 -6.22
CA SER A 351 -3.72 9.52 -5.52
C SER A 351 -3.64 8.05 -5.13
N CYS A 352 -3.70 7.76 -3.84
CA CYS A 352 -3.80 6.41 -3.30
C CYS A 352 -5.25 5.96 -3.04
N SER A 353 -6.26 6.74 -3.43
CA SER A 353 -7.67 6.41 -3.26
C SER A 353 -8.14 5.42 -4.32
N HIS A 354 -8.52 4.21 -3.93
CA HIS A 354 -9.08 3.21 -4.84
C HIS A 354 -10.34 3.73 -5.58
N PHE A 355 -11.24 4.44 -4.90
CA PHE A 355 -12.47 4.99 -5.50
C PHE A 355 -12.23 6.21 -6.42
N ALA A 356 -11.06 6.84 -6.37
CA ALA A 356 -10.62 7.82 -7.35
C ALA A 356 -9.94 7.06 -8.50
N THR A 357 -10.73 6.49 -9.41
CA THR A 357 -10.20 5.75 -10.55
C THR A 357 -9.25 6.62 -11.38
N GLU A 358 -8.39 5.99 -12.16
CA GLU A 358 -7.44 6.70 -13.04
C GLU A 358 -8.19 7.65 -14.01
N GLU A 359 -9.29 7.20 -14.58
CA GLU A 359 -10.12 8.01 -15.48
C GLU A 359 -10.65 9.28 -14.79
N LEU A 360 -11.19 9.13 -13.56
CA LEU A 360 -11.68 10.26 -12.77
C LEU A 360 -10.54 11.22 -12.40
N PHE A 361 -9.38 10.68 -12.01
CA PHE A 361 -8.22 11.48 -11.66
C PHE A 361 -7.73 12.29 -12.87
N LEU A 362 -7.56 11.67 -14.03
CA LEU A 362 -7.12 12.35 -15.26
C LEU A 362 -8.16 13.37 -15.75
N LYS A 363 -9.46 13.09 -15.60
CA LYS A 363 -10.52 14.06 -15.89
C LYS A 363 -10.42 15.29 -14.97
N MET A 364 -10.16 15.07 -13.69
CA MET A 364 -9.93 16.13 -12.71
C MET A 364 -8.69 16.96 -13.08
N MET A 365 -7.57 16.32 -13.42
CA MET A 365 -6.32 17.00 -13.84
C MET A 365 -6.52 17.92 -15.05
N ARG A 366 -7.24 17.44 -16.07
CA ARG A 366 -7.58 18.27 -17.25
C ARG A 366 -8.43 19.49 -16.87
N SER A 367 -9.38 19.31 -15.94
CA SER A 367 -10.18 20.41 -15.44
C SER A 367 -9.38 21.41 -14.63
N ALA A 368 -8.49 20.96 -13.76
CA ALA A 368 -7.60 21.81 -12.97
C ALA A 368 -6.65 22.62 -13.87
N ALA A 369 -6.04 21.99 -14.88
CA ALA A 369 -5.15 22.64 -15.84
C ALA A 369 -5.87 23.73 -16.66
N LYS A 370 -7.10 23.43 -17.11
CA LYS A 370 -7.96 24.40 -17.81
C LYS A 370 -8.23 25.64 -16.94
N ASP A 371 -8.62 25.42 -15.68
CA ASP A 371 -8.93 26.52 -14.76
C ASP A 371 -7.68 27.31 -14.36
N ALA A 372 -6.51 26.67 -14.29
CA ALA A 372 -5.22 27.33 -14.06
C ALA A 372 -4.70 28.07 -15.29
N GLY A 373 -5.29 27.88 -16.47
CA GLY A 373 -4.86 28.50 -17.72
C GLY A 373 -3.54 27.94 -18.26
N VAL A 374 -3.23 26.68 -17.97
CA VAL A 374 -1.98 26.02 -18.38
C VAL A 374 -2.25 24.74 -19.18
N GLN A 375 -1.25 24.26 -19.89
CA GLN A 375 -1.24 22.94 -20.48
C GLN A 375 -0.24 22.04 -19.72
N LEU A 376 -0.50 20.75 -19.69
CA LEU A 376 0.36 19.75 -19.05
C LEU A 376 0.94 18.82 -20.10
N ARG A 377 2.27 18.70 -20.11
CA ARG A 377 2.98 17.68 -20.86
C ARG A 377 3.28 16.54 -19.90
N GLN A 378 2.69 15.37 -20.13
CA GLN A 378 2.99 14.19 -19.33
C GLN A 378 4.40 13.68 -19.63
N ILE A 379 5.18 13.46 -18.57
CA ILE A 379 6.53 12.88 -18.63
C ILE A 379 6.44 11.40 -18.32
N GLU A 380 5.81 11.05 -17.19
CA GLU A 380 5.64 9.67 -16.75
C GLU A 380 4.22 9.48 -16.16
N ALA A 381 3.68 8.28 -16.35
CA ALA A 381 2.55 7.73 -15.61
C ALA A 381 3.05 6.46 -14.91
N ARG A 382 2.86 6.36 -13.61
CA ARG A 382 3.40 5.29 -12.78
C ARG A 382 2.33 4.80 -11.80
N GLN A 383 2.58 3.65 -11.22
CA GLN A 383 1.75 3.00 -10.21
C GLN A 383 2.57 2.74 -8.95
N GLN A 384 2.06 1.94 -8.04
CA GLN A 384 2.79 1.47 -6.88
C GLN A 384 4.05 0.68 -7.28
N CYS A 385 5.00 0.63 -6.36
CA CYS A 385 6.23 -0.15 -6.52
C CYS A 385 5.92 -1.63 -6.83
N CYS A 386 6.79 -2.28 -7.59
CA CYS A 386 6.60 -3.66 -8.07
C CYS A 386 6.49 -4.71 -6.95
N ASP A 387 6.94 -4.43 -5.73
CA ASP A 387 6.70 -5.27 -4.56
C ASP A 387 5.24 -5.26 -4.06
N HIS A 388 4.42 -4.37 -4.61
CA HIS A 388 2.96 -4.33 -4.46
C HIS A 388 2.29 -4.78 -5.77
N PRO A 389 2.36 -6.07 -6.13
CA PRO A 389 1.93 -6.54 -7.45
C PRO A 389 0.45 -6.28 -7.70
N ILE A 390 0.12 -5.94 -8.95
CA ILE A 390 -1.25 -5.76 -9.40
C ILE A 390 -1.74 -7.08 -9.99
N LEU A 391 -2.73 -7.68 -9.36
CA LEU A 391 -3.41 -8.87 -9.87
C LEU A 391 -4.58 -8.46 -10.76
N TRP A 392 -4.49 -8.72 -12.04
CA TRP A 392 -5.44 -8.21 -13.05
C TRP A 392 -6.90 -8.60 -12.82
N GLY A 393 -7.16 -9.72 -12.16
CA GLY A 393 -8.51 -10.14 -11.76
C GLY A 393 -9.02 -9.46 -10.48
N VAL A 394 -8.21 -8.61 -9.81
CA VAL A 394 -8.53 -7.98 -8.53
C VAL A 394 -8.17 -6.49 -8.60
N GLU A 395 -9.16 -5.69 -9.02
CA GLU A 395 -8.99 -4.24 -9.21
C GLU A 395 -8.50 -3.53 -7.93
N GLU A 396 -8.86 -4.05 -6.76
CA GLU A 396 -8.47 -3.51 -5.45
C GLU A 396 -6.95 -3.53 -5.22
N THR A 397 -6.21 -4.35 -5.95
CA THR A 397 -4.74 -4.38 -5.89
C THR A 397 -4.09 -3.23 -6.67
N ASN A 398 -4.83 -2.54 -7.55
CA ASN A 398 -4.37 -1.35 -8.28
C ASN A 398 -4.96 -0.09 -7.65
N TYR A 399 -4.22 0.56 -6.76
CA TYR A 399 -4.75 1.69 -5.99
C TYR A 399 -3.97 3.00 -6.15
N LEU A 400 -2.68 2.95 -6.51
CA LEU A 400 -1.83 4.13 -6.58
C LEU A 400 -1.74 4.67 -8.02
N LYS A 401 -2.02 5.94 -8.19
CA LYS A 401 -1.80 6.72 -9.40
C LYS A 401 -0.73 7.76 -9.09
N PHE A 402 0.32 7.80 -9.90
CA PHE A 402 1.40 8.78 -9.82
C PHE A 402 1.67 9.33 -11.21
N TYR A 403 1.68 10.65 -11.35
CA TYR A 403 1.95 11.33 -12.60
C TYR A 403 3.03 12.39 -12.44
N LEU A 404 3.93 12.45 -13.41
CA LEU A 404 4.86 13.54 -13.59
C LEU A 404 4.46 14.36 -14.82
N PHE A 405 4.28 15.65 -14.63
CA PHE A 405 3.96 16.60 -15.68
C PHE A 405 4.97 17.75 -15.74
N GLN A 406 5.10 18.33 -16.93
CA GLN A 406 5.68 19.64 -17.14
C GLN A 406 4.58 20.63 -17.49
N VAL A 407 4.57 21.81 -16.87
CA VAL A 407 3.70 22.93 -17.22
C VAL A 407 4.23 23.61 -18.47
N VAL A 408 3.41 23.77 -19.51
CA VAL A 408 3.78 24.35 -20.82
C VAL A 408 2.86 25.48 -21.22
#